data_adad8d3b38a74ff0dcd40e890eaea7f1
#
_entry.id   adad8d3b38a74ff0dcd40e890eaea7f1
#
_cell.length_a   1.000
_cell.length_b   1.000
_cell.length_c   1.000
_cell.angle_alpha   90.00
_cell.angle_beta   90.00
_cell.angle_gamma   90.00
#
_symmetry.space_group_name_H-M   'P 1'
#
loop_
_entity.id
_entity.type
_entity.pdbx_description
1 polymer ?
#
loop_
_entity_poly.entity_id
_entity_poly.type
_entity_poly.pdbx_seq_one_letter_code
_entity_poly.pdbx_strand_id
1 'polypeptide(L)'
;MLSQIQRFGGAMFTPVLLFPFAGIVVGIAIMLRNPLFVGEALTAPDNLFAQIVHIIEEGGWAVFRNMPLIFAVGLPIGLAKQAQGRACLAVLISFLTWNYFINAMGMTWGHFFGVDFSAEPTAGSGLAMIAGIKTLDTSIIGAIAISGIVTAIHNRFFEKPLPVFLGIFQGTSFVVIIAFFVMIPCAWFTLLGWPKVQMGIESLQAFLRTAGALGVWVYTFLERILIPTGLHHFVYGPFIFGPAAVEGGIQVYWAQHLQAFSQSTLPLKTLFPEGGFALHGNSKVFGSVGIALAIWYTASAENRVKVAGLLIPATLTAVLVGITEPLEFTFLFISPLLFAIHAVLAATMATVMYTFGVVGNMGGGLLDQFLPQNWIPMFHNHASTVFTQIGIGVCFTGLYFVVFKTLIERLNLKTPGREESEIKLYSKADYKAARGQTTAPAAASQQVGQAAGFLQALGGAANIESINNCATRLRIALVDMAQTQSDEVFKALGAHGVVRRGNGIQVIVGLHVPQVRDQLESLMKTPLTNEQTTLTEAIS
;
A
#
# COMPACT_ATOMS: atom_id res chain seq x y z
N MET A 1 -12.59 9.81 -14.64
CA MET A 1 -11.97 8.45 -14.70
C MET A 1 -10.66 8.37 -13.93
N LEU A 2 -9.64 9.20 -14.22
CA LEU A 2 -8.34 9.16 -13.51
C LEU A 2 -8.46 9.39 -11.99
N SER A 3 -9.32 10.32 -11.54
CA SER A 3 -9.57 10.59 -10.12
C SER A 3 -10.18 9.39 -9.37
N GLN A 4 -11.06 8.63 -10.02
CA GLN A 4 -11.66 7.42 -9.44
C GLN A 4 -10.61 6.31 -9.29
N ILE A 5 -9.72 6.15 -10.27
CA ILE A 5 -8.61 5.19 -10.21
C ILE A 5 -7.64 5.54 -9.09
N GLN A 6 -7.29 6.82 -8.96
CA GLN A 6 -6.42 7.30 -7.88
C GLN A 6 -7.07 7.13 -6.49
N ARG A 7 -8.40 7.32 -6.39
CA ARG A 7 -9.14 7.07 -5.17
C ARG A 7 -9.13 5.59 -4.79
N PHE A 8 -9.30 4.71 -5.78
CA PHE A 8 -9.20 3.27 -5.59
C PHE A 8 -7.80 2.86 -5.10
N GLY A 9 -6.74 3.33 -5.76
CA GLY A 9 -5.36 3.08 -5.32
C GLY A 9 -5.10 3.53 -3.88
N GLY A 10 -5.62 4.72 -3.49
CA GLY A 10 -5.55 5.19 -2.11
C GLY A 10 -6.32 4.31 -1.11
N ALA A 11 -7.46 3.74 -1.52
CA ALA A 11 -8.24 2.85 -0.66
C ALA A 11 -7.56 1.50 -0.43
N MET A 12 -6.80 0.99 -1.42
CA MET A 12 -6.01 -0.25 -1.29
C MET A 12 -4.91 -0.15 -0.24
N PHE A 13 -4.43 1.06 0.05
CA PHE A 13 -3.33 1.25 1.00
C PHE A 13 -3.68 0.82 2.43
N THR A 14 -4.91 1.09 2.89
CA THR A 14 -5.33 0.76 4.26
C THR A 14 -5.20 -0.72 4.61
N PRO A 15 -5.75 -1.68 3.86
CA PRO A 15 -5.54 -3.10 4.13
C PRO A 15 -4.08 -3.52 3.96
N VAL A 16 -3.35 -2.97 3.00
CA VAL A 16 -1.95 -3.33 2.73
C VAL A 16 -1.02 -2.99 3.90
N LEU A 17 -1.29 -1.94 4.67
CA LEU A 17 -0.46 -1.55 5.83
C LEU A 17 -0.41 -2.61 6.95
N LEU A 18 -1.34 -3.56 6.99
CA LEU A 18 -1.35 -4.62 8.01
C LEU A 18 -0.32 -5.72 7.72
N PHE A 19 0.05 -5.94 6.45
CA PHE A 19 0.93 -7.03 6.04
C PHE A 19 2.38 -6.90 6.52
N PRO A 20 3.02 -5.71 6.51
CA PRO A 20 4.38 -5.57 7.03
C PRO A 20 4.51 -6.05 8.47
N PHE A 21 3.60 -5.63 9.35
CA PHE A 21 3.61 -6.07 10.75
C PHE A 21 3.41 -7.59 10.86
N ALA A 22 2.41 -8.14 10.19
CA ALA A 22 2.17 -9.58 10.19
C ALA A 22 3.37 -10.37 9.63
N GLY A 23 3.99 -9.86 8.55
CA GLY A 23 5.19 -10.46 7.96
C GLY A 23 6.39 -10.48 8.91
N ILE A 24 6.61 -9.40 9.67
CA ILE A 24 7.65 -9.33 10.70
C ILE A 24 7.38 -10.37 11.79
N VAL A 25 6.15 -10.43 12.33
CA VAL A 25 5.78 -11.35 13.41
C VAL A 25 5.97 -12.80 12.96
N VAL A 26 5.40 -13.18 11.81
CA VAL A 26 5.50 -14.55 11.27
C VAL A 26 6.95 -14.89 10.92
N GLY A 27 7.68 -13.98 10.27
CA GLY A 27 9.08 -14.21 9.89
C GLY A 27 9.98 -14.43 11.09
N ILE A 28 9.86 -13.61 12.14
CA ILE A 28 10.64 -13.78 13.39
C ILE A 28 10.22 -15.07 14.10
N ALA A 29 8.94 -15.38 14.18
CA ALA A 29 8.48 -16.61 14.83
C ALA A 29 9.00 -17.87 14.11
N ILE A 30 8.93 -17.92 12.77
CA ILE A 30 9.51 -19.03 11.98
C ILE A 30 11.02 -19.13 12.21
N MET A 31 11.74 -18.02 12.25
CA MET A 31 13.17 -18.01 12.55
C MET A 31 13.46 -18.59 13.95
N LEU A 32 12.70 -18.19 14.97
CA LEU A 32 12.85 -18.68 16.36
C LEU A 32 12.40 -20.14 16.54
N ARG A 33 11.66 -20.71 15.61
CA ARG A 33 11.30 -22.14 15.57
C ARG A 33 12.22 -22.98 14.68
N ASN A 34 13.19 -22.35 14.04
CA ASN A 34 14.14 -23.07 13.21
C ASN A 34 15.32 -23.57 14.07
N PRO A 35 15.55 -24.90 14.18
CA PRO A 35 16.63 -25.47 15.00
C PRO A 35 18.03 -25.01 14.58
N LEU A 36 18.21 -24.58 13.34
CA LEU A 36 19.48 -24.01 12.86
C LEU A 36 19.86 -22.68 13.54
N PHE A 37 18.87 -21.92 14.05
CA PHE A 37 19.12 -20.63 14.70
C PHE A 37 19.15 -20.72 16.22
N VAL A 38 18.21 -21.47 16.81
CA VAL A 38 18.04 -21.49 18.29
C VAL A 38 18.40 -22.83 18.91
N GLY A 39 18.74 -23.84 18.11
CA GLY A 39 19.09 -25.18 18.57
C GLY A 39 17.88 -26.09 18.80
N GLU A 40 18.09 -27.41 18.73
CA GLU A 40 17.05 -28.43 18.84
C GLU A 40 16.32 -28.41 20.20
N ALA A 41 17.04 -28.12 21.28
CA ALA A 41 16.46 -28.11 22.63
C ALA A 41 15.38 -27.04 22.82
N LEU A 42 15.54 -25.86 22.22
CA LEU A 42 14.55 -24.78 22.31
C LEU A 42 13.40 -24.93 21.31
N THR A 43 13.59 -25.67 20.22
CA THR A 43 12.56 -25.91 19.20
C THR A 43 11.75 -27.18 19.44
N ALA A 44 12.09 -27.97 20.46
CA ALA A 44 11.33 -29.16 20.83
C ALA A 44 9.85 -28.83 21.14
N PRO A 45 8.87 -29.62 20.66
CA PRO A 45 7.44 -29.31 20.78
C PRO A 45 6.95 -29.19 22.23
N ASP A 46 7.61 -29.83 23.18
CA ASP A 46 7.34 -29.80 24.61
C ASP A 46 8.00 -28.62 25.33
N ASN A 47 8.88 -27.88 24.65
CA ASN A 47 9.55 -26.73 25.22
C ASN A 47 8.62 -25.52 25.27
N LEU A 48 8.52 -24.87 26.45
CA LEU A 48 7.67 -23.70 26.67
C LEU A 48 8.00 -22.54 25.71
N PHE A 49 9.28 -22.33 25.37
CA PHE A 49 9.68 -21.31 24.40
C PHE A 49 9.08 -21.57 23.02
N ALA A 50 9.20 -22.82 22.50
CA ALA A 50 8.62 -23.21 21.21
C ALA A 50 7.09 -23.04 21.18
N GLN A 51 6.41 -23.37 22.28
CA GLN A 51 4.96 -23.21 22.42
C GLN A 51 4.54 -21.74 22.41
N ILE A 52 5.24 -20.88 23.14
CA ILE A 52 4.97 -19.42 23.15
C ILE A 52 5.19 -18.82 21.75
N VAL A 53 6.31 -19.16 21.11
CA VAL A 53 6.61 -18.68 19.75
C VAL A 53 5.55 -19.15 18.76
N HIS A 54 5.07 -20.40 18.86
CA HIS A 54 3.99 -20.90 18.02
C HIS A 54 2.68 -20.12 18.23
N ILE A 55 2.32 -19.80 19.47
CA ILE A 55 1.11 -18.99 19.76
C ILE A 55 1.23 -17.59 19.12
N ILE A 56 2.40 -16.96 19.20
CA ILE A 56 2.64 -15.66 18.58
C ILE A 56 2.56 -15.76 17.05
N GLU A 57 3.14 -16.81 16.48
CA GLU A 57 3.09 -17.11 15.04
C GLU A 57 1.65 -17.24 14.54
N GLU A 58 0.80 -18.01 15.23
CA GLU A 58 -0.61 -18.19 14.87
C GLU A 58 -1.38 -16.85 14.89
N GLY A 59 -1.07 -15.97 15.86
CA GLY A 59 -1.59 -14.60 15.88
C GLY A 59 -1.17 -13.78 14.65
N GLY A 60 0.08 -13.91 14.23
CA GLY A 60 0.60 -13.28 13.01
C GLY A 60 -0.09 -13.76 11.72
N TRP A 61 -0.40 -15.06 11.64
CA TRP A 61 -1.12 -15.66 10.51
C TRP A 61 -2.55 -15.14 10.33
N ALA A 62 -3.14 -14.52 11.35
CA ALA A 62 -4.51 -13.99 11.28
C ALA A 62 -4.71 -13.02 10.10
N VAL A 63 -3.70 -12.20 9.77
CA VAL A 63 -3.77 -11.24 8.65
C VAL A 63 -3.73 -11.99 7.31
N PHE A 64 -2.81 -12.93 7.14
CA PHE A 64 -2.63 -13.65 5.87
C PHE A 64 -3.82 -14.57 5.57
N ARG A 65 -4.31 -15.33 6.55
CA ARG A 65 -5.45 -16.26 6.39
C ARG A 65 -6.77 -15.53 6.11
N ASN A 66 -6.91 -14.28 6.58
CA ASN A 66 -8.12 -13.48 6.35
C ASN A 66 -7.92 -12.37 5.32
N MET A 67 -6.91 -12.48 4.45
CA MET A 67 -6.59 -11.44 3.47
C MET A 67 -7.79 -10.99 2.63
N PRO A 68 -8.60 -11.86 2.01
CA PRO A 68 -9.76 -11.42 1.23
C PRO A 68 -10.76 -10.61 2.07
N LEU A 69 -11.01 -11.04 3.31
CA LEU A 69 -11.92 -10.34 4.23
C LEU A 69 -11.38 -8.95 4.61
N ILE A 70 -10.09 -8.85 4.89
CA ILE A 70 -9.41 -7.60 5.23
C ILE A 70 -9.49 -6.60 4.05
N PHE A 71 -9.27 -7.07 2.82
CA PHE A 71 -9.43 -6.22 1.64
C PHE A 71 -10.90 -5.81 1.42
N ALA A 72 -11.85 -6.73 1.58
CA ALA A 72 -13.27 -6.40 1.45
C ALA A 72 -13.66 -5.28 2.42
N VAL A 73 -13.33 -5.41 3.70
CA VAL A 73 -13.72 -4.47 4.77
C VAL A 73 -12.88 -3.19 4.76
N GLY A 74 -11.62 -3.27 4.34
CA GLY A 74 -10.70 -2.12 4.33
C GLY A 74 -10.97 -1.11 3.21
N LEU A 75 -11.43 -1.56 2.05
CA LEU A 75 -11.65 -0.69 0.89
C LEU A 75 -12.70 0.42 1.11
N PRO A 76 -13.84 0.18 1.79
CA PRO A 76 -14.83 1.24 2.04
C PRO A 76 -14.29 2.42 2.84
N ILE A 77 -13.24 2.23 3.65
CA ILE A 77 -12.60 3.31 4.40
C ILE A 77 -12.14 4.44 3.46
N GLY A 78 -11.61 4.09 2.29
CA GLY A 78 -11.18 5.06 1.27
C GLY A 78 -12.22 5.33 0.17
N LEU A 79 -13.19 4.43 -0.04
CA LEU A 79 -14.15 4.52 -1.15
C LEU A 79 -15.52 5.07 -0.74
N ALA A 80 -15.94 4.92 0.53
CA ALA A 80 -17.20 5.47 0.99
C ALA A 80 -17.10 7.00 1.08
N LYS A 81 -18.17 7.69 0.62
CA LYS A 81 -18.25 9.15 0.67
C LYS A 81 -18.50 9.65 2.09
N GLN A 82 -19.18 8.84 2.91
CA GLN A 82 -19.58 9.16 4.27
C GLN A 82 -19.85 7.89 5.09
N ALA A 83 -19.90 8.02 6.40
CA ALA A 83 -20.20 6.93 7.33
C ALA A 83 -19.37 5.65 7.04
N GLN A 84 -18.03 5.82 6.85
CA GLN A 84 -17.13 4.76 6.42
C GLN A 84 -17.24 3.49 7.27
N GLY A 85 -17.31 3.61 8.61
CA GLY A 85 -17.49 2.46 9.50
C GLY A 85 -18.79 1.68 9.24
N ARG A 86 -19.88 2.38 8.87
CA ARG A 86 -21.14 1.74 8.47
C ARG A 86 -21.05 1.09 7.09
N ALA A 87 -20.29 1.68 6.18
CA ALA A 87 -19.99 1.08 4.88
C ALA A 87 -19.15 -0.19 5.05
N CYS A 88 -18.16 -0.20 5.94
CA CYS A 88 -17.37 -1.40 6.26
C CYS A 88 -18.26 -2.53 6.80
N LEU A 89 -19.19 -2.23 7.71
CA LEU A 89 -20.13 -3.22 8.23
C LEU A 89 -21.07 -3.76 7.13
N ALA A 90 -21.59 -2.89 6.26
CA ALA A 90 -22.43 -3.30 5.14
C ALA A 90 -21.67 -4.21 4.17
N VAL A 91 -20.40 -3.88 3.87
CA VAL A 91 -19.54 -4.71 3.01
C VAL A 91 -19.22 -6.05 3.68
N LEU A 92 -18.88 -6.07 4.98
CA LEU A 92 -18.62 -7.30 5.71
C LEU A 92 -19.77 -8.29 5.55
N ILE A 93 -20.99 -7.87 5.89
CA ILE A 93 -22.17 -8.73 5.81
C ILE A 93 -22.46 -9.15 4.38
N SER A 94 -22.39 -8.24 3.42
CA SER A 94 -22.67 -8.55 2.00
C SER A 94 -21.62 -9.48 1.40
N PHE A 95 -20.36 -9.36 1.76
CA PHE A 95 -19.27 -10.23 1.31
C PHE A 95 -19.46 -11.66 1.87
N LEU A 96 -19.81 -11.80 3.15
CA LEU A 96 -20.17 -13.09 3.73
C LEU A 96 -21.40 -13.69 3.04
N THR A 97 -22.45 -12.89 2.84
CA THR A 97 -23.68 -13.31 2.15
C THR A 97 -23.39 -13.82 0.74
N TRP A 98 -22.54 -13.11 -0.01
CA TRP A 98 -22.13 -13.53 -1.34
C TRP A 98 -21.39 -14.87 -1.33
N ASN A 99 -20.47 -15.10 -0.37
CA ASN A 99 -19.79 -16.39 -0.22
C ASN A 99 -20.75 -17.50 0.19
N TYR A 100 -21.74 -17.22 1.06
CA TYR A 100 -22.81 -18.18 1.38
C TYR A 100 -23.67 -18.54 0.16
N PHE A 101 -23.99 -17.58 -0.71
CA PHE A 101 -24.70 -17.85 -1.95
C PHE A 101 -23.87 -18.71 -2.91
N ILE A 102 -22.58 -18.42 -3.07
CA ILE A 102 -21.68 -19.28 -3.86
C ILE A 102 -21.66 -20.70 -3.30
N ASN A 103 -21.50 -20.85 -1.98
CA ASN A 103 -21.53 -22.16 -1.33
C ASN A 103 -22.85 -22.89 -1.61
N ALA A 104 -23.97 -22.27 -1.30
CA ALA A 104 -25.28 -22.90 -1.45
C ALA A 104 -25.57 -23.27 -2.92
N MET A 105 -25.31 -22.38 -3.87
CA MET A 105 -25.46 -22.65 -5.29
C MET A 105 -24.49 -23.72 -5.79
N GLY A 106 -23.23 -23.68 -5.33
CA GLY A 106 -22.19 -24.64 -5.69
C GLY A 106 -22.51 -26.05 -5.16
N MET A 107 -22.95 -26.16 -3.92
CA MET A 107 -23.39 -27.45 -3.34
C MET A 107 -24.64 -27.99 -4.04
N THR A 108 -25.55 -27.13 -4.50
CA THR A 108 -26.80 -27.52 -5.13
C THR A 108 -26.64 -27.81 -6.63
N TRP A 109 -25.87 -26.98 -7.33
CA TRP A 109 -25.77 -26.99 -8.81
C TRP A 109 -24.31 -27.02 -9.31
N GLY A 110 -23.35 -27.48 -8.50
CA GLY A 110 -21.90 -27.44 -8.82
C GLY A 110 -21.58 -28.11 -10.17
N HIS A 111 -22.21 -29.24 -10.47
CA HIS A 111 -22.05 -29.95 -11.75
C HIS A 111 -22.45 -29.08 -12.97
N PHE A 112 -23.45 -28.20 -12.83
CA PHE A 112 -23.86 -27.28 -13.89
C PHE A 112 -22.77 -26.20 -14.16
N PHE A 113 -22.08 -25.77 -13.11
CA PHE A 113 -21.02 -24.77 -13.19
C PHE A 113 -19.64 -25.39 -13.50
N GLY A 114 -19.54 -26.72 -13.53
CA GLY A 114 -18.28 -27.43 -13.74
C GLY A 114 -17.32 -27.36 -12.53
N VAL A 115 -17.86 -27.18 -11.31
CA VAL A 115 -17.10 -27.08 -10.06
C VAL A 115 -17.55 -28.19 -9.10
N ASP A 116 -16.59 -28.95 -8.58
CA ASP A 116 -16.87 -29.98 -7.57
C ASP A 116 -16.77 -29.38 -6.16
N PHE A 117 -17.92 -28.96 -5.63
CA PHE A 117 -18.04 -28.47 -4.25
C PHE A 117 -18.00 -29.59 -3.18
N SER A 118 -17.93 -30.86 -3.57
CA SER A 118 -17.71 -31.96 -2.62
C SER A 118 -16.23 -32.10 -2.25
N ALA A 119 -15.33 -31.68 -3.15
CA ALA A 119 -13.89 -31.71 -2.93
C ALA A 119 -13.46 -30.84 -1.72
N GLU A 120 -12.41 -31.26 -1.03
CA GLU A 120 -11.81 -30.44 0.04
C GLU A 120 -11.17 -29.18 -0.54
N PRO A 121 -11.23 -28.03 0.17
CA PRO A 121 -10.61 -26.77 -0.26
C PRO A 121 -9.08 -26.83 -0.06
N THR A 122 -8.43 -27.57 -0.94
CA THR A 122 -6.98 -27.72 -1.00
C THR A 122 -6.40 -26.96 -2.19
N ALA A 123 -5.07 -26.81 -2.21
CA ALA A 123 -4.35 -26.22 -3.31
C ALA A 123 -4.73 -26.86 -4.65
N GLY A 124 -5.08 -26.05 -5.66
CA GLY A 124 -5.49 -26.52 -6.98
C GLY A 124 -6.94 -26.99 -7.11
N SER A 125 -7.71 -27.03 -6.01
CA SER A 125 -9.15 -27.40 -6.07
C SER A 125 -10.04 -26.26 -6.63
N GLY A 126 -9.52 -25.04 -6.72
CA GLY A 126 -10.29 -23.83 -7.03
C GLY A 126 -11.24 -23.39 -5.94
N LEU A 127 -11.20 -24.03 -4.77
CA LEU A 127 -12.01 -23.74 -3.58
C LEU A 127 -11.16 -23.15 -2.46
N ALA A 128 -11.76 -22.31 -1.62
CA ALA A 128 -11.14 -21.73 -0.44
C ALA A 128 -12.08 -21.71 0.76
N MET A 129 -11.49 -21.58 1.96
CA MET A 129 -12.24 -21.30 3.19
C MET A 129 -12.14 -19.82 3.52
N ILE A 130 -13.24 -19.09 3.47
CA ILE A 130 -13.31 -17.66 3.83
C ILE A 130 -14.24 -17.52 5.05
N ALA A 131 -13.68 -17.09 6.17
CA ALA A 131 -14.42 -16.95 7.44
C ALA A 131 -15.24 -18.22 7.80
N GLY A 132 -14.68 -19.40 7.56
CA GLY A 132 -15.37 -20.68 7.81
C GLY A 132 -16.37 -21.09 6.74
N ILE A 133 -16.51 -20.36 5.65
CA ILE A 133 -17.42 -20.67 4.53
C ILE A 133 -16.59 -21.28 3.40
N LYS A 134 -16.94 -22.48 2.97
CA LYS A 134 -16.39 -23.12 1.77
C LYS A 134 -16.94 -22.39 0.53
N THR A 135 -16.07 -21.86 -0.30
CA THR A 135 -16.46 -21.03 -1.45
C THR A 135 -15.46 -21.19 -2.59
N LEU A 136 -15.70 -20.54 -3.73
CA LEU A 136 -14.69 -20.44 -4.78
C LEU A 136 -13.51 -19.57 -4.30
N ASP A 137 -12.30 -19.98 -4.64
CA ASP A 137 -11.12 -19.13 -4.42
C ASP A 137 -11.10 -17.97 -5.42
N THR A 138 -11.74 -16.89 -5.06
CA THR A 138 -11.70 -15.64 -5.78
C THR A 138 -10.61 -14.70 -5.24
N SER A 139 -9.91 -15.14 -4.20
CA SER A 139 -8.83 -14.39 -3.53
C SER A 139 -9.25 -12.93 -3.24
N ILE A 140 -8.31 -11.99 -3.32
CA ILE A 140 -8.61 -10.56 -3.14
C ILE A 140 -9.40 -9.94 -4.30
N ILE A 141 -9.40 -10.55 -5.48
CA ILE A 141 -10.08 -10.00 -6.67
C ILE A 141 -11.58 -9.97 -6.44
N GLY A 142 -12.16 -11.08 -5.96
CA GLY A 142 -13.56 -11.14 -5.57
C GLY A 142 -13.89 -10.17 -4.42
N ALA A 143 -13.02 -10.10 -3.43
CA ALA A 143 -13.18 -9.18 -2.29
C ALA A 143 -13.24 -7.71 -2.75
N ILE A 144 -12.34 -7.30 -3.63
CA ILE A 144 -12.31 -5.95 -4.22
C ILE A 144 -13.58 -5.68 -5.03
N ALA A 145 -14.00 -6.62 -5.87
CA ALA A 145 -15.18 -6.46 -6.72
C ALA A 145 -16.45 -6.27 -5.86
N ILE A 146 -16.67 -7.15 -4.90
CA ILE A 146 -17.84 -7.08 -4.00
C ILE A 146 -17.80 -5.82 -3.13
N SER A 147 -16.64 -5.49 -2.57
CA SER A 147 -16.47 -4.26 -1.79
C SER A 147 -16.80 -3.01 -2.62
N GLY A 148 -16.35 -2.96 -3.87
CA GLY A 148 -16.65 -1.87 -4.80
C GLY A 148 -18.16 -1.74 -5.08
N ILE A 149 -18.83 -2.86 -5.39
CA ILE A 149 -20.28 -2.91 -5.65
C ILE A 149 -21.06 -2.43 -4.42
N VAL A 150 -20.79 -2.99 -3.24
CA VAL A 150 -21.53 -2.65 -2.02
C VAL A 150 -21.24 -1.21 -1.58
N THR A 151 -20.00 -0.73 -1.74
CA THR A 151 -19.67 0.68 -1.46
C THR A 151 -20.39 1.63 -2.43
N ALA A 152 -20.55 1.25 -3.70
CA ALA A 152 -21.35 2.03 -4.65
C ALA A 152 -22.83 2.07 -4.25
N ILE A 153 -23.40 0.95 -3.80
CA ILE A 153 -24.75 0.88 -3.23
C ILE A 153 -24.86 1.79 -2.00
N HIS A 154 -23.88 1.70 -1.07
CA HIS A 154 -23.81 2.56 0.11
C HIS A 154 -23.81 4.04 -0.27
N ASN A 155 -22.92 4.45 -1.16
CA ASN A 155 -22.79 5.85 -1.59
C ASN A 155 -24.06 6.41 -2.28
N ARG A 156 -24.93 5.54 -2.80
CA ARG A 156 -26.17 5.93 -3.50
C ARG A 156 -27.39 5.91 -2.60
N PHE A 157 -27.49 4.98 -1.67
CA PHE A 157 -28.73 4.66 -0.97
C PHE A 157 -28.70 4.93 0.54
N PHE A 158 -27.53 5.17 1.13
CA PHE A 158 -27.38 5.34 2.57
C PHE A 158 -28.23 6.49 3.15
N GLU A 159 -28.31 7.63 2.46
CA GLU A 159 -29.09 8.80 2.89
C GLU A 159 -30.51 8.83 2.33
N LYS A 160 -30.89 7.85 1.51
CA LYS A 160 -32.19 7.90 0.86
C LYS A 160 -33.30 7.73 1.90
N PRO A 161 -34.20 8.73 2.04
CA PRO A 161 -35.31 8.65 2.99
C PRO A 161 -36.27 7.54 2.57
N LEU A 162 -36.76 6.77 3.52
CA LEU A 162 -37.80 5.78 3.34
C LEU A 162 -39.13 6.30 3.93
N PRO A 163 -40.28 5.77 3.49
CA PRO A 163 -41.56 6.04 4.14
C PRO A 163 -41.50 5.76 5.65
N VAL A 164 -42.26 6.50 6.44
CA VAL A 164 -42.19 6.48 7.92
C VAL A 164 -42.32 5.06 8.48
N PHE A 165 -43.20 4.23 7.93
CA PHE A 165 -43.40 2.83 8.36
C PHE A 165 -42.20 1.90 8.05
N LEU A 166 -41.29 2.30 7.15
CA LEU A 166 -40.07 1.59 6.83
C LEU A 166 -38.82 2.27 7.45
N GLY A 167 -39.02 3.29 8.28
CA GLY A 167 -37.92 4.08 8.86
C GLY A 167 -36.84 3.26 9.60
N ILE A 168 -37.21 2.14 10.22
CA ILE A 168 -36.28 1.23 10.89
C ILE A 168 -35.25 0.60 9.92
N PHE A 169 -35.59 0.50 8.64
CA PHE A 169 -34.71 -0.05 7.62
C PHE A 169 -33.86 1.03 6.93
N GLN A 170 -33.93 2.29 7.34
CA GLN A 170 -33.17 3.37 6.74
C GLN A 170 -31.66 3.26 7.02
N GLY A 171 -30.83 3.86 6.17
CA GLY A 171 -29.39 3.88 6.34
C GLY A 171 -28.73 2.55 6.02
N THR A 172 -27.90 2.02 6.93
CA THR A 172 -27.13 0.78 6.72
C THR A 172 -28.01 -0.42 6.42
N SER A 173 -29.16 -0.56 7.10
CA SER A 173 -30.10 -1.67 6.88
C SER A 173 -30.62 -1.66 5.44
N PHE A 174 -30.97 -0.49 4.90
CA PHE A 174 -31.43 -0.37 3.52
C PHE A 174 -30.35 -0.76 2.51
N VAL A 175 -29.12 -0.32 2.75
CA VAL A 175 -27.95 -0.70 1.93
C VAL A 175 -27.77 -2.22 1.92
N VAL A 176 -27.82 -2.87 3.09
CA VAL A 176 -27.64 -4.32 3.22
C VAL A 176 -28.79 -5.08 2.54
N ILE A 177 -30.04 -4.61 2.66
CA ILE A 177 -31.19 -5.22 1.97
C ILE A 177 -30.98 -5.18 0.45
N ILE A 178 -30.62 -4.04 -0.11
CA ILE A 178 -30.34 -3.93 -1.55
C ILE A 178 -29.18 -4.85 -1.93
N ALA A 179 -28.09 -4.78 -1.17
CA ALA A 179 -26.92 -5.62 -1.42
C ALA A 179 -27.24 -7.11 -1.38
N PHE A 180 -28.08 -7.57 -0.46
CA PHE A 180 -28.51 -8.98 -0.39
C PHE A 180 -29.10 -9.46 -1.73
N PHE A 181 -30.03 -8.72 -2.32
CA PHE A 181 -30.60 -9.09 -3.61
C PHE A 181 -29.60 -8.96 -4.77
N VAL A 182 -28.66 -8.01 -4.71
CA VAL A 182 -27.59 -7.85 -5.72
C VAL A 182 -26.57 -9.00 -5.61
N MET A 183 -26.30 -9.50 -4.41
CA MET A 183 -25.33 -10.60 -4.23
C MET A 183 -25.82 -11.93 -4.83
N ILE A 184 -27.13 -12.16 -5.01
CA ILE A 184 -27.66 -13.36 -5.67
C ILE A 184 -27.16 -13.46 -7.13
N PRO A 185 -27.43 -12.51 -8.04
CA PRO A 185 -26.88 -12.57 -9.39
C PRO A 185 -25.36 -12.47 -9.40
N CYS A 186 -24.72 -11.73 -8.48
CA CYS A 186 -23.26 -11.70 -8.39
C CYS A 186 -22.67 -13.09 -8.11
N ALA A 187 -23.26 -13.86 -7.20
CA ALA A 187 -22.82 -15.24 -6.91
C ALA A 187 -23.01 -16.15 -8.13
N TRP A 188 -24.15 -16.04 -8.80
CA TRP A 188 -24.43 -16.79 -10.02
C TRP A 188 -23.40 -16.51 -11.14
N PHE A 189 -23.16 -15.23 -11.44
CA PHE A 189 -22.17 -14.86 -12.45
C PHE A 189 -20.74 -15.23 -12.04
N THR A 190 -20.43 -15.21 -10.75
CA THR A 190 -19.14 -15.70 -10.25
C THR A 190 -18.97 -17.18 -10.51
N LEU A 191 -19.94 -18.01 -10.21
CA LEU A 191 -19.91 -19.45 -10.49
C LEU A 191 -19.79 -19.76 -11.99
N LEU A 192 -20.43 -18.98 -12.86
CA LEU A 192 -20.33 -19.16 -14.31
C LEU A 192 -18.99 -18.70 -14.89
N GLY A 193 -18.43 -17.60 -14.37
CA GLY A 193 -17.29 -16.93 -14.97
C GLY A 193 -15.96 -17.26 -14.32
N TRP A 194 -15.93 -17.40 -13.00
CA TRP A 194 -14.68 -17.53 -12.25
C TRP A 194 -13.88 -18.79 -12.58
N PRO A 195 -14.48 -19.99 -12.80
CA PRO A 195 -13.70 -21.15 -13.21
C PRO A 195 -12.91 -20.92 -14.51
N LYS A 196 -13.46 -20.14 -15.45
CA LYS A 196 -12.75 -19.74 -16.67
C LYS A 196 -11.61 -18.76 -16.39
N VAL A 197 -11.81 -17.85 -15.43
CA VAL A 197 -10.76 -16.93 -14.96
C VAL A 197 -9.64 -17.72 -14.29
N GLN A 198 -9.95 -18.72 -13.46
CA GLN A 198 -8.96 -19.62 -12.85
C GLN A 198 -8.12 -20.35 -13.91
N MET A 199 -8.75 -20.95 -14.93
CA MET A 199 -8.02 -21.56 -16.05
C MET A 199 -7.12 -20.55 -16.79
N GLY A 200 -7.58 -19.31 -16.94
CA GLY A 200 -6.78 -18.23 -17.50
C GLY A 200 -5.57 -17.87 -16.62
N ILE A 201 -5.75 -17.83 -15.31
CA ILE A 201 -4.68 -17.59 -14.32
C ILE A 201 -3.66 -18.74 -14.38
N GLU A 202 -4.08 -19.99 -14.41
CA GLU A 202 -3.19 -21.15 -14.52
C GLU A 202 -2.38 -21.10 -15.82
N SER A 203 -3.02 -20.73 -16.94
CA SER A 203 -2.35 -20.54 -18.22
C SER A 203 -1.33 -19.38 -18.16
N LEU A 204 -1.67 -18.28 -17.47
CA LEU A 204 -0.77 -17.16 -17.25
C LEU A 204 0.41 -17.57 -16.36
N GLN A 205 0.19 -18.32 -15.29
CA GLN A 205 1.25 -18.86 -14.44
C GLN A 205 2.22 -19.73 -15.24
N ALA A 206 1.69 -20.64 -16.08
CA ALA A 206 2.51 -21.47 -16.96
C ALA A 206 3.36 -20.63 -17.93
N PHE A 207 2.76 -19.60 -18.54
CA PHE A 207 3.48 -18.66 -19.41
C PHE A 207 4.56 -17.90 -18.64
N LEU A 208 4.27 -17.37 -17.45
CA LEU A 208 5.23 -16.61 -16.66
C LEU A 208 6.42 -17.45 -16.22
N ARG A 209 6.20 -18.73 -15.85
CA ARG A 209 7.29 -19.67 -15.55
C ARG A 209 8.24 -19.84 -16.75
N THR A 210 7.71 -19.81 -17.97
CA THR A 210 8.52 -19.92 -19.21
C THR A 210 9.15 -18.60 -19.63
N ALA A 211 8.55 -17.45 -19.31
CA ALA A 211 9.08 -16.11 -19.66
C ALA A 211 10.37 -15.74 -18.89
N GLY A 212 10.61 -16.34 -17.72
CA GLY A 212 11.86 -16.20 -16.99
C GLY A 212 12.26 -14.75 -16.73
N ALA A 213 13.51 -14.41 -17.06
CA ALA A 213 14.10 -13.09 -16.80
C ALA A 213 13.36 -11.93 -17.52
N LEU A 214 12.83 -12.16 -18.72
CA LEU A 214 12.06 -11.15 -19.45
C LEU A 214 10.73 -10.85 -18.74
N GLY A 215 10.07 -11.86 -18.22
CA GLY A 215 8.84 -11.70 -17.43
C GLY A 215 9.08 -10.84 -16.18
N VAL A 216 10.17 -11.07 -15.46
CA VAL A 216 10.58 -10.26 -14.29
C VAL A 216 10.84 -8.81 -14.69
N TRP A 217 11.52 -8.58 -15.84
CA TRP A 217 11.81 -7.23 -16.31
C TRP A 217 10.53 -6.46 -16.64
N VAL A 218 9.65 -7.05 -17.47
CA VAL A 218 8.39 -6.41 -17.90
C VAL A 218 7.50 -6.13 -16.69
N TYR A 219 7.35 -7.10 -15.79
CA TYR A 219 6.55 -6.92 -14.57
C TYR A 219 7.09 -5.78 -13.70
N THR A 220 8.39 -5.79 -13.38
CA THR A 220 8.99 -4.77 -12.52
C THR A 220 8.94 -3.38 -13.16
N PHE A 221 9.13 -3.30 -14.49
CA PHE A 221 9.00 -2.04 -15.22
C PHE A 221 7.58 -1.48 -15.13
N LEU A 222 6.56 -2.30 -15.38
CA LEU A 222 5.16 -1.88 -15.29
C LEU A 222 4.77 -1.48 -13.87
N GLU A 223 5.20 -2.24 -12.88
CA GLU A 223 4.95 -1.93 -11.47
C GLU A 223 5.51 -0.54 -11.13
N ARG A 224 6.72 -0.20 -11.56
CA ARG A 224 7.34 1.11 -11.30
C ARG A 224 6.73 2.24 -12.12
N ILE A 225 6.63 2.08 -13.44
CA ILE A 225 6.20 3.17 -14.32
C ILE A 225 4.75 3.60 -14.06
N LEU A 226 3.92 2.74 -13.49
CA LEU A 226 2.53 3.00 -13.17
C LEU A 226 2.30 3.62 -11.78
N ILE A 227 3.32 3.76 -10.94
CA ILE A 227 3.20 4.38 -9.60
C ILE A 227 2.56 5.78 -9.65
N PRO A 228 2.97 6.70 -10.56
CA PRO A 228 2.39 8.05 -10.61
C PRO A 228 0.89 8.07 -10.88
N THR A 229 0.40 7.07 -11.60
CA THR A 229 -1.04 6.95 -11.94
C THR A 229 -1.84 6.24 -10.85
N GLY A 230 -1.19 5.51 -9.94
CA GLY A 230 -1.80 4.61 -8.97
C GLY A 230 -2.29 3.29 -9.57
N LEU A 231 -1.97 3.03 -10.85
CA LEU A 231 -2.36 1.79 -11.54
C LEU A 231 -1.48 0.60 -11.19
N HIS A 232 -0.30 0.83 -10.58
CA HIS A 232 0.62 -0.23 -10.18
C HIS A 232 -0.04 -1.27 -9.26
N HIS A 233 -1.04 -0.88 -8.46
CA HIS A 233 -1.81 -1.81 -7.61
C HIS A 233 -2.53 -2.90 -8.43
N PHE A 234 -2.97 -2.59 -9.65
CA PHE A 234 -3.57 -3.58 -10.55
C PHE A 234 -2.55 -4.55 -11.14
N VAL A 235 -1.28 -4.14 -11.21
CA VAL A 235 -0.19 -5.00 -11.69
C VAL A 235 0.33 -5.88 -10.57
N TYR A 236 0.71 -5.29 -9.42
CA TYR A 236 1.33 -6.08 -8.36
C TYR A 236 0.35 -6.87 -7.50
N GLY A 237 -0.87 -6.35 -7.29
CA GLY A 237 -1.86 -6.98 -6.43
C GLY A 237 -2.14 -8.45 -6.78
N PRO A 238 -2.45 -8.79 -8.04
CA PRO A 238 -2.67 -10.17 -8.44
C PRO A 238 -1.47 -11.10 -8.26
N PHE A 239 -0.25 -10.60 -8.33
CA PHE A 239 0.98 -11.40 -8.14
C PHE A 239 1.37 -11.59 -6.67
N ILE A 240 1.35 -10.49 -5.92
CA ILE A 240 1.83 -10.50 -4.54
C ILE A 240 0.79 -11.06 -3.58
N PHE A 241 -0.48 -10.71 -3.77
CA PHE A 241 -1.60 -11.07 -2.89
C PHE A 241 -2.64 -11.96 -3.56
N GLY A 242 -2.58 -12.12 -4.88
CA GLY A 242 -3.50 -12.92 -5.66
C GLY A 242 -2.79 -14.06 -6.38
N PRO A 243 -3.56 -14.96 -7.03
CA PRO A 243 -3.04 -16.20 -7.58
C PRO A 243 -2.34 -16.05 -8.94
N ALA A 244 -1.98 -14.83 -9.39
CA ALA A 244 -1.42 -14.64 -10.73
C ALA A 244 -0.01 -15.24 -10.92
N ALA A 245 0.79 -15.37 -9.87
CA ALA A 245 2.10 -16.03 -9.91
C ALA A 245 2.06 -17.42 -9.27
N VAL A 246 1.52 -17.51 -8.07
CA VAL A 246 1.35 -18.74 -7.29
C VAL A 246 0.05 -18.65 -6.50
N GLU A 247 -0.50 -19.81 -6.15
CA GLU A 247 -1.71 -19.88 -5.34
C GLU A 247 -1.55 -19.13 -4.02
N GLY A 248 -2.53 -18.32 -3.65
CA GLY A 248 -2.49 -17.45 -2.46
C GLY A 248 -1.60 -16.22 -2.58
N GLY A 249 -0.87 -16.07 -3.68
CA GLY A 249 0.08 -14.97 -3.91
C GLY A 249 1.47 -15.20 -3.33
N ILE A 250 2.46 -14.51 -3.88
CA ILE A 250 3.87 -14.67 -3.53
C ILE A 250 4.12 -14.48 -2.03
N GLN A 251 3.46 -13.51 -1.41
CA GLN A 251 3.70 -13.18 0.00
C GLN A 251 3.27 -14.31 0.94
N VAL A 252 2.10 -14.87 0.73
CA VAL A 252 1.59 -15.98 1.53
C VAL A 252 2.38 -17.25 1.25
N TYR A 253 2.60 -17.56 -0.03
CA TYR A 253 3.33 -18.75 -0.45
C TYR A 253 4.76 -18.76 0.13
N TRP A 254 5.48 -17.64 0.03
CA TRP A 254 6.81 -17.52 0.61
C TRP A 254 6.82 -17.75 2.12
N ALA A 255 5.89 -17.11 2.84
CA ALA A 255 5.81 -17.26 4.29
C ALA A 255 5.49 -18.70 4.71
N GLN A 256 4.57 -19.38 4.01
CA GLN A 256 4.23 -20.79 4.29
C GLN A 256 5.41 -21.75 4.05
N HIS A 257 6.26 -21.45 3.07
CA HIS A 257 7.38 -22.31 2.69
C HIS A 257 8.74 -21.82 3.26
N LEU A 258 8.75 -20.73 4.04
CA LEU A 258 9.96 -20.10 4.53
C LEU A 258 10.88 -21.08 5.27
N GLN A 259 10.32 -21.91 6.15
CA GLN A 259 11.08 -22.93 6.88
C GLN A 259 11.66 -23.98 5.93
N ALA A 260 10.86 -24.51 5.01
CA ALA A 260 11.31 -25.52 4.05
C ALA A 260 12.41 -24.97 3.13
N PHE A 261 12.26 -23.75 2.65
CA PHE A 261 13.27 -23.09 1.82
C PHE A 261 14.56 -22.84 2.59
N SER A 262 14.48 -22.40 3.84
CA SER A 262 15.66 -22.13 4.67
C SER A 262 16.47 -23.39 5.01
N GLN A 263 15.83 -24.55 5.07
CA GLN A 263 16.47 -25.84 5.35
C GLN A 263 16.97 -26.54 4.08
N SER A 264 16.48 -26.14 2.91
CA SER A 264 16.88 -26.74 1.63
C SER A 264 18.29 -26.28 1.24
N THR A 265 19.04 -27.17 0.58
CA THR A 265 20.34 -26.86 -0.04
C THR A 265 20.23 -26.65 -1.55
N LEU A 266 19.04 -26.84 -2.13
CA LEU A 266 18.78 -26.56 -3.55
C LEU A 266 18.77 -25.06 -3.81
N PRO A 267 19.21 -24.59 -4.98
CA PRO A 267 19.13 -23.16 -5.32
C PRO A 267 17.72 -22.61 -5.16
N LEU A 268 17.58 -21.46 -4.49
CA LEU A 268 16.26 -20.84 -4.24
C LEU A 268 15.44 -20.62 -5.51
N LYS A 269 16.10 -20.24 -6.61
CA LYS A 269 15.44 -20.07 -7.92
C LYS A 269 14.86 -21.39 -8.47
N THR A 270 15.42 -22.52 -8.13
CA THR A 270 14.87 -23.84 -8.49
C THR A 270 13.66 -24.18 -7.64
N LEU A 271 13.68 -23.80 -6.35
CA LEU A 271 12.58 -24.02 -5.42
C LEU A 271 11.40 -23.09 -5.67
N PHE A 272 11.67 -21.83 -6.01
CA PHE A 272 10.67 -20.79 -6.15
C PHE A 272 11.02 -19.76 -7.24
N PRO A 273 10.95 -20.13 -8.54
CA PRO A 273 11.26 -19.21 -9.64
C PRO A 273 10.31 -18.01 -9.70
N GLU A 274 9.06 -18.15 -9.25
CA GLU A 274 8.06 -17.08 -9.22
C GLU A 274 8.42 -15.95 -8.24
N GLY A 275 9.29 -16.19 -7.27
CA GLY A 275 9.85 -15.16 -6.37
C GLY A 275 10.61 -14.05 -7.10
N GLY A 276 10.95 -14.23 -8.37
CA GLY A 276 11.48 -13.18 -9.23
C GLY A 276 10.55 -11.99 -9.41
N PHE A 277 9.22 -12.20 -9.38
CA PHE A 277 8.23 -11.12 -9.49
C PHE A 277 8.11 -10.25 -8.22
N ALA A 278 8.67 -10.66 -7.11
CA ALA A 278 8.71 -9.84 -5.89
C ALA A 278 10.03 -9.07 -5.69
N LEU A 279 10.96 -9.08 -6.67
CA LEU A 279 12.27 -8.42 -6.53
C LEU A 279 12.23 -6.89 -6.68
N HIS A 280 11.09 -6.31 -7.03
CA HIS A 280 10.93 -4.86 -7.21
C HIS A 280 11.32 -4.03 -5.97
N GLY A 281 11.22 -4.57 -4.75
CA GLY A 281 11.66 -3.91 -3.52
C GLY A 281 13.16 -3.62 -3.45
N ASN A 282 13.99 -4.32 -4.23
CA ASN A 282 15.43 -4.04 -4.28
C ASN A 282 15.72 -2.60 -4.73
N SER A 283 14.93 -2.04 -5.64
CA SER A 283 15.06 -0.64 -6.03
C SER A 283 14.70 0.34 -4.90
N LYS A 284 13.85 -0.08 -3.96
CA LYS A 284 13.50 0.70 -2.77
C LYS A 284 14.68 0.75 -1.78
N VAL A 285 15.37 -0.38 -1.60
CA VAL A 285 16.49 -0.50 -0.66
C VAL A 285 17.77 0.09 -1.24
N PHE A 286 18.16 -0.32 -2.44
CA PHE A 286 19.45 0.05 -3.04
C PHE A 286 19.34 1.27 -3.97
N GLY A 287 18.31 1.33 -4.83
CA GLY A 287 18.13 2.42 -5.79
C GLY A 287 17.86 3.77 -5.13
N SER A 288 17.03 3.79 -4.08
CA SER A 288 16.70 5.02 -3.34
C SER A 288 17.92 5.72 -2.77
N VAL A 289 18.89 4.96 -2.25
CA VAL A 289 20.15 5.49 -1.73
C VAL A 289 20.95 6.18 -2.84
N GLY A 290 21.09 5.54 -4.01
CA GLY A 290 21.81 6.12 -5.15
C GLY A 290 21.15 7.39 -5.68
N ILE A 291 19.81 7.41 -5.78
CA ILE A 291 19.03 8.60 -6.17
C ILE A 291 19.24 9.75 -5.18
N ALA A 292 19.07 9.48 -3.89
CA ALA A 292 19.23 10.49 -2.85
C ALA A 292 20.63 11.09 -2.83
N LEU A 293 21.67 10.27 -2.94
CA LEU A 293 23.05 10.71 -3.04
C LEU A 293 23.29 11.59 -4.29
N ALA A 294 22.71 11.23 -5.44
CA ALA A 294 22.85 12.03 -6.67
C ALA A 294 22.20 13.41 -6.54
N ILE A 295 20.98 13.47 -5.98
CA ILE A 295 20.28 14.76 -5.75
C ILE A 295 21.04 15.61 -4.74
N TRP A 296 21.50 15.03 -3.64
CA TRP A 296 22.28 15.74 -2.63
C TRP A 296 23.63 16.26 -3.18
N TYR A 297 24.33 15.43 -3.95
CA TYR A 297 25.63 15.79 -4.53
C TYR A 297 25.52 16.95 -5.52
N THR A 298 24.47 16.96 -6.33
CA THR A 298 24.22 17.99 -7.36
C THR A 298 23.60 19.27 -6.81
N ALA A 299 23.18 19.30 -5.55
CA ALA A 299 22.69 20.50 -4.87
C ALA A 299 23.83 21.51 -4.63
N SER A 300 23.51 22.81 -4.64
CA SER A 300 24.47 23.86 -4.28
C SER A 300 25.00 23.67 -2.86
N ALA A 301 26.26 24.06 -2.62
CA ALA A 301 26.91 23.81 -1.33
C ALA A 301 26.11 24.39 -0.14
N GLU A 302 25.49 25.57 -0.33
CA GLU A 302 24.68 26.28 0.67
C GLU A 302 23.39 25.51 1.02
N ASN A 303 22.83 24.76 0.08
CA ASN A 303 21.57 24.07 0.24
C ASN A 303 21.72 22.60 0.67
N ARG A 304 22.92 22.02 0.64
CA ARG A 304 23.15 20.58 0.92
C ARG A 304 22.61 20.13 2.26
N VAL A 305 22.74 20.95 3.31
CA VAL A 305 22.22 20.62 4.66
C VAL A 305 20.70 20.57 4.66
N LYS A 306 20.05 21.50 4.00
CA LYS A 306 18.58 21.54 3.86
C LYS A 306 18.06 20.37 3.03
N VAL A 307 18.75 20.06 1.93
CA VAL A 307 18.44 18.93 1.05
C VAL A 307 18.64 17.59 1.78
N ALA A 308 19.70 17.46 2.57
CA ALA A 308 19.89 16.28 3.42
C ALA A 308 18.73 16.10 4.42
N GLY A 309 18.27 17.17 5.06
CA GLY A 309 17.11 17.16 5.96
C GLY A 309 15.81 16.69 5.29
N LEU A 310 15.66 16.90 3.99
CA LEU A 310 14.52 16.40 3.19
C LEU A 310 14.74 14.94 2.76
N LEU A 311 15.93 14.63 2.23
CA LEU A 311 16.18 13.33 1.59
C LEU A 311 16.42 12.21 2.59
N ILE A 312 17.06 12.46 3.75
CA ILE A 312 17.36 11.40 4.72
C ILE A 312 16.08 10.73 5.23
N PRO A 313 15.06 11.45 5.76
CA PRO A 313 13.83 10.81 6.20
C PRO A 313 13.10 10.08 5.06
N ALA A 314 13.04 10.67 3.87
CA ALA A 314 12.39 10.07 2.71
C ALA A 314 13.10 8.78 2.25
N THR A 315 14.44 8.78 2.25
CA THR A 315 15.25 7.61 1.89
C THR A 315 15.15 6.52 2.96
N LEU A 316 15.20 6.88 4.25
CA LEU A 316 15.02 5.92 5.33
C LEU A 316 13.64 5.25 5.25
N THR A 317 12.59 5.99 4.96
CA THR A 317 11.25 5.43 4.77
C THR A 317 11.21 4.45 3.59
N ALA A 318 11.88 4.77 2.48
CA ALA A 318 11.99 3.88 1.32
C ALA A 318 12.78 2.60 1.67
N VAL A 319 13.94 2.74 2.31
CA VAL A 319 14.85 1.63 2.62
C VAL A 319 14.27 0.73 3.72
N LEU A 320 13.79 1.30 4.82
CA LEU A 320 13.37 0.52 5.99
C LEU A 320 12.00 -0.12 5.83
N VAL A 321 11.05 0.61 5.25
CA VAL A 321 9.63 0.22 5.17
C VAL A 321 9.14 -0.01 3.73
N GLY A 322 9.94 0.35 2.73
CA GLY A 322 9.57 0.17 1.33
C GLY A 322 8.56 1.18 0.78
N ILE A 323 8.36 2.33 1.43
CA ILE A 323 7.47 3.40 0.98
C ILE A 323 8.32 4.45 0.26
N THR A 324 8.27 4.47 -1.08
CA THR A 324 9.17 5.28 -1.94
C THR A 324 8.59 6.62 -2.37
N GLU A 325 7.29 6.82 -2.25
CA GLU A 325 6.60 8.01 -2.74
C GLU A 325 7.20 9.33 -2.23
N PRO A 326 7.62 9.48 -0.95
CA PRO A 326 8.23 10.72 -0.49
C PRO A 326 9.50 11.08 -1.25
N LEU A 327 10.32 10.08 -1.61
CA LEU A 327 11.54 10.28 -2.39
C LEU A 327 11.23 10.42 -3.89
N GLU A 328 10.43 9.52 -4.47
CA GLU A 328 10.15 9.50 -5.90
C GLU A 328 9.47 10.79 -6.38
N PHE A 329 8.61 11.38 -5.55
CA PHE A 329 7.97 12.65 -5.90
C PHE A 329 8.91 13.84 -5.89
N THR A 330 10.07 13.78 -5.24
CA THR A 330 11.07 14.85 -5.32
C THR A 330 11.66 15.02 -6.71
N PHE A 331 11.59 14.00 -7.56
CA PHE A 331 12.11 14.09 -8.93
C PHE A 331 11.07 13.80 -10.02
N LEU A 332 10.01 13.07 -9.72
CA LEU A 332 8.94 12.75 -10.70
C LEU A 332 8.33 14.02 -11.33
N PHE A 333 8.00 15.01 -10.50
CA PHE A 333 7.36 16.24 -10.98
C PHE A 333 8.35 17.20 -11.66
N ILE A 334 9.64 17.06 -11.35
CA ILE A 334 10.70 17.86 -11.95
C ILE A 334 11.06 17.29 -13.33
N SER A 335 11.16 15.98 -13.44
CA SER A 335 11.54 15.31 -14.67
C SER A 335 10.90 13.91 -14.76
N PRO A 336 9.80 13.77 -15.51
CA PRO A 336 9.24 12.45 -15.82
C PRO A 336 10.24 11.50 -16.48
N LEU A 337 11.26 12.04 -17.18
CA LEU A 337 12.33 11.25 -17.78
C LEU A 337 13.18 10.56 -16.70
N LEU A 338 13.53 11.25 -15.60
CA LEU A 338 14.25 10.62 -14.49
C LEU A 338 13.44 9.46 -13.89
N PHE A 339 12.12 9.63 -13.81
CA PHE A 339 11.25 8.59 -13.31
C PHE A 339 11.16 7.38 -14.26
N ALA A 340 11.08 7.61 -15.56
CA ALA A 340 11.13 6.53 -16.56
C ALA A 340 12.47 5.76 -16.50
N ILE A 341 13.58 6.47 -16.35
CA ILE A 341 14.90 5.87 -16.17
C ILE A 341 15.00 5.09 -14.86
N HIS A 342 14.42 5.59 -13.78
CA HIS A 342 14.29 4.84 -12.53
C HIS A 342 13.54 3.52 -12.74
N ALA A 343 12.42 3.53 -13.45
CA ALA A 343 11.66 2.31 -13.75
C ALA A 343 12.48 1.28 -14.56
N VAL A 344 13.25 1.75 -15.56
CA VAL A 344 14.17 0.90 -16.36
C VAL A 344 15.28 0.33 -15.48
N LEU A 345 15.93 1.14 -14.65
CA LEU A 345 17.00 0.69 -13.76
C LEU A 345 16.48 -0.32 -12.72
N ALA A 346 15.30 -0.08 -12.17
CA ALA A 346 14.67 -1.00 -11.21
C ALA A 346 14.36 -2.36 -11.84
N ALA A 347 13.77 -2.36 -13.04
CA ALA A 347 13.49 -3.58 -13.81
C ALA A 347 14.77 -4.33 -14.16
N THR A 348 15.80 -3.61 -14.58
CA THR A 348 17.10 -4.20 -14.92
C THR A 348 17.78 -4.80 -13.70
N MET A 349 17.77 -4.11 -12.56
CA MET A 349 18.32 -4.63 -11.31
C MET A 349 17.62 -5.92 -10.86
N ALA A 350 16.29 -5.93 -10.84
CA ALA A 350 15.51 -7.12 -10.48
C ALA A 350 15.83 -8.30 -11.43
N THR A 351 15.94 -8.04 -12.72
CA THR A 351 16.26 -9.05 -13.74
C THR A 351 17.67 -9.59 -13.58
N VAL A 352 18.65 -8.74 -13.35
CA VAL A 352 20.04 -9.17 -13.08
C VAL A 352 20.08 -10.05 -11.82
N MET A 353 19.45 -9.60 -10.72
CA MET A 353 19.36 -10.41 -9.50
C MET A 353 18.71 -11.78 -9.76
N TYR A 354 17.59 -11.79 -10.46
CA TYR A 354 16.90 -13.04 -10.85
C TYR A 354 17.79 -13.96 -11.68
N THR A 355 18.54 -13.40 -12.63
CA THR A 355 19.47 -14.17 -13.49
C THR A 355 20.54 -14.86 -12.66
N PHE A 356 21.04 -14.18 -11.63
CA PHE A 356 22.02 -14.72 -10.69
C PHE A 356 21.42 -15.55 -9.54
N GLY A 357 20.15 -15.94 -9.65
CA GLY A 357 19.52 -16.89 -8.73
C GLY A 357 18.85 -16.27 -7.51
N VAL A 358 18.77 -14.95 -7.42
CA VAL A 358 18.07 -14.26 -6.33
C VAL A 358 16.57 -14.33 -6.58
N VAL A 359 15.83 -14.87 -5.63
CA VAL A 359 14.37 -14.92 -5.57
C VAL A 359 13.92 -14.82 -4.12
N GLY A 360 12.68 -14.40 -3.89
CA GLY A 360 12.11 -14.30 -2.54
C GLY A 360 10.93 -13.34 -2.48
N ASN A 361 10.38 -13.14 -1.30
CA ASN A 361 9.39 -12.09 -1.04
C ASN A 361 10.10 -10.78 -0.66
N MET A 362 10.46 -9.99 -1.65
CA MET A 362 11.30 -8.78 -1.51
C MET A 362 10.63 -7.56 -2.17
N GLY A 363 9.30 -7.44 -2.06
CA GLY A 363 8.54 -6.29 -2.57
C GLY A 363 8.50 -5.09 -1.62
N GLY A 364 8.81 -5.29 -0.34
CA GLY A 364 8.80 -4.28 0.72
C GLY A 364 10.16 -3.65 1.01
N GLY A 365 10.41 -3.36 2.29
CA GLY A 365 11.64 -2.75 2.77
C GLY A 365 12.52 -3.71 3.58
N LEU A 366 13.55 -3.13 4.19
CA LEU A 366 14.58 -3.90 4.91
C LEU A 366 14.00 -4.58 6.15
N LEU A 367 13.15 -3.88 6.90
CA LEU A 367 12.65 -4.35 8.19
C LEU A 367 11.48 -5.31 8.10
N ASP A 368 10.66 -5.19 7.07
CA ASP A 368 9.45 -6.00 6.92
C ASP A 368 9.66 -7.28 6.10
N GLN A 369 10.56 -7.25 5.13
CA GLN A 369 10.75 -8.40 4.23
C GLN A 369 12.20 -8.86 4.10
N PHE A 370 13.17 -7.96 3.89
CA PHE A 370 14.54 -8.39 3.60
C PHE A 370 15.19 -9.11 4.78
N LEU A 371 15.20 -8.51 5.97
CA LEU A 371 15.82 -9.12 7.14
C LEU A 371 15.02 -10.32 7.65
N PRO A 372 13.73 -10.20 8.06
CA PRO A 372 13.04 -11.28 8.76
C PRO A 372 12.58 -12.41 7.85
N GLN A 373 12.35 -12.16 6.56
CA GLN A 373 11.77 -13.16 5.66
C GLN A 373 12.74 -13.70 4.61
N ASN A 374 13.89 -13.03 4.40
CA ASN A 374 14.86 -13.44 3.37
C ASN A 374 16.27 -13.58 3.93
N TRP A 375 16.94 -12.51 4.35
CA TRP A 375 18.36 -12.58 4.66
C TRP A 375 18.66 -13.44 5.87
N ILE A 376 17.98 -13.22 6.99
CA ILE A 376 18.24 -13.96 8.22
C ILE A 376 17.88 -15.45 8.06
N PRO A 377 16.65 -15.84 7.64
CA PRO A 377 16.29 -17.24 7.49
C PRO A 377 17.13 -17.99 6.46
N MET A 378 17.50 -17.32 5.37
CA MET A 378 18.24 -17.94 4.26
C MET A 378 19.74 -17.97 4.46
N PHE A 379 20.28 -17.28 5.49
CA PHE A 379 21.73 -17.09 5.63
C PHE A 379 22.51 -18.40 5.77
N HIS A 380 21.95 -19.39 6.46
CA HIS A 380 22.66 -20.65 6.73
C HIS A 380 22.97 -21.44 5.44
N ASN A 381 21.95 -21.70 4.61
CA ASN A 381 22.09 -22.54 3.41
C ASN A 381 22.22 -21.74 2.11
N HIS A 382 21.83 -20.47 2.10
CA HIS A 382 21.77 -19.61 0.91
C HIS A 382 22.57 -18.31 1.06
N ALA A 383 23.60 -18.29 1.90
CA ALA A 383 24.43 -17.09 2.12
C ALA A 383 25.00 -16.52 0.81
N SER A 384 25.40 -17.39 -0.14
CA SER A 384 25.88 -16.95 -1.45
C SER A 384 24.84 -16.13 -2.22
N THR A 385 23.56 -16.52 -2.17
CA THR A 385 22.46 -15.77 -2.79
C THR A 385 22.26 -14.42 -2.11
N VAL A 386 22.33 -14.36 -0.78
CA VAL A 386 22.22 -13.10 -0.01
C VAL A 386 23.38 -12.16 -0.37
N PHE A 387 24.63 -12.64 -0.37
CA PHE A 387 25.77 -11.82 -0.76
C PHE A 387 25.72 -11.38 -2.23
N THR A 388 25.26 -12.25 -3.13
CA THR A 388 25.05 -11.91 -4.54
C THR A 388 24.04 -10.77 -4.68
N GLN A 389 22.91 -10.84 -3.96
CA GLN A 389 21.90 -9.78 -3.95
C GLN A 389 22.48 -8.46 -3.43
N ILE A 390 23.17 -8.48 -2.30
CA ILE A 390 23.77 -7.27 -1.71
C ILE A 390 24.83 -6.70 -2.67
N GLY A 391 25.68 -7.53 -3.25
CA GLY A 391 26.71 -7.11 -4.21
C GLY A 391 26.11 -6.43 -5.44
N ILE A 392 25.10 -7.05 -6.07
CA ILE A 392 24.38 -6.46 -7.21
C ILE A 392 23.68 -5.16 -6.76
N GLY A 393 23.05 -5.16 -5.59
CA GLY A 393 22.37 -3.98 -5.05
C GLY A 393 23.31 -2.78 -4.88
N VAL A 394 24.49 -3.00 -4.28
CA VAL A 394 25.52 -1.95 -4.12
C VAL A 394 26.05 -1.45 -5.46
N CYS A 395 26.30 -2.36 -6.43
CA CYS A 395 26.66 -1.96 -7.79
C CYS A 395 25.59 -1.07 -8.43
N PHE A 396 24.32 -1.44 -8.28
CA PHE A 396 23.20 -0.62 -8.79
C PHE A 396 23.05 0.70 -8.02
N THR A 397 23.32 0.76 -6.71
CA THR A 397 23.38 2.04 -5.98
C THR A 397 24.37 3.00 -6.64
N GLY A 398 25.56 2.51 -6.98
CA GLY A 398 26.56 3.28 -7.72
C GLY A 398 26.07 3.69 -9.13
N LEU A 399 25.46 2.77 -9.85
CA LEU A 399 24.88 3.03 -11.18
C LEU A 399 23.77 4.09 -11.11
N TYR A 400 22.84 3.99 -10.17
CA TYR A 400 21.82 5.00 -9.93
C TYR A 400 22.43 6.37 -9.64
N PHE A 401 23.44 6.43 -8.78
CA PHE A 401 24.14 7.67 -8.47
C PHE A 401 24.75 8.31 -9.74
N VAL A 402 25.50 7.54 -10.53
CA VAL A 402 26.17 8.04 -11.73
C VAL A 402 25.16 8.48 -12.79
N VAL A 403 24.13 7.67 -13.06
CA VAL A 403 23.10 7.99 -14.07
C VAL A 403 22.31 9.22 -13.67
N PHE A 404 21.80 9.27 -12.44
CA PHE A 404 21.02 10.42 -11.96
C PHE A 404 21.85 11.69 -11.91
N LYS A 405 23.06 11.64 -11.34
CA LYS A 405 23.99 12.78 -11.33
C LYS A 405 24.21 13.32 -12.73
N THR A 406 24.57 12.43 -13.67
CA THR A 406 24.88 12.83 -15.04
C THR A 406 23.68 13.49 -15.75
N LEU A 407 22.49 12.92 -15.57
CA LEU A 407 21.27 13.48 -16.16
C LEU A 407 20.87 14.81 -15.52
N ILE A 408 20.95 14.91 -14.19
CA ILE A 408 20.66 16.16 -13.49
C ILE A 408 21.58 17.27 -13.96
N GLU A 409 22.89 16.99 -14.10
CA GLU A 409 23.89 17.96 -14.54
C GLU A 409 23.75 18.31 -16.03
N ARG A 410 23.66 17.30 -16.93
CA ARG A 410 23.62 17.52 -18.39
C ARG A 410 22.31 18.17 -18.86
N LEU A 411 21.19 17.80 -18.28
CA LEU A 411 19.88 18.35 -18.63
C LEU A 411 19.51 19.57 -17.78
N ASN A 412 20.41 20.00 -16.91
CA ASN A 412 20.22 21.12 -15.97
C ASN A 412 18.87 21.04 -15.23
N LEU A 413 18.55 19.84 -14.69
CA LEU A 413 17.27 19.60 -14.03
C LEU A 413 17.24 20.33 -12.68
N LYS A 414 16.11 20.95 -12.39
CA LYS A 414 15.88 21.75 -11.16
C LYS A 414 15.51 20.87 -9.96
N THR A 415 16.38 19.90 -9.65
CA THR A 415 16.22 19.06 -8.46
C THR A 415 16.38 19.87 -7.17
N PRO A 416 15.86 19.41 -6.01
CA PRO A 416 15.93 20.14 -4.76
C PRO A 416 17.34 20.68 -4.46
N GLY A 417 17.44 21.97 -4.17
CA GLY A 417 18.67 22.62 -3.79
C GLY A 417 19.57 23.14 -4.93
N ARG A 418 19.18 23.00 -6.20
CA ARG A 418 19.96 23.52 -7.34
C ARG A 418 19.65 24.96 -7.73
N GLU A 419 18.48 25.49 -7.42
CA GLU A 419 18.12 26.88 -7.67
C GLU A 419 18.15 27.74 -6.41
N GLU A 420 18.33 29.06 -6.59
CA GLU A 420 18.15 30.10 -5.56
C GLU A 420 16.70 30.22 -5.07
N SER A 421 15.75 29.45 -5.62
CA SER A 421 14.40 29.41 -5.10
C SER A 421 14.44 28.91 -3.66
N GLU A 422 14.06 29.79 -2.73
CA GLU A 422 13.98 29.58 -1.30
C GLU A 422 13.33 28.20 -0.98
N ILE A 423 14.16 27.18 -0.81
CA ILE A 423 13.76 25.99 -0.05
C ILE A 423 13.81 26.43 1.41
N LYS A 424 12.87 27.26 1.84
CA LYS A 424 12.58 27.48 3.25
C LYS A 424 11.92 26.22 3.80
N LEU A 425 12.75 25.26 4.19
CA LEU A 425 12.38 24.41 5.32
C LEU A 425 12.34 25.36 6.51
N TYR A 426 11.12 25.78 6.87
CA TYR A 426 10.94 26.56 8.08
C TYR A 426 11.50 25.75 9.24
N SER A 427 12.58 26.24 9.83
CA SER A 427 13.14 25.64 11.02
C SER A 427 12.14 25.84 12.18
N LYS A 428 12.24 25.00 13.20
CA LYS A 428 11.44 25.15 14.44
C LYS A 428 11.63 26.55 15.08
N ALA A 429 12.73 27.24 14.74
CA ALA A 429 13.04 28.59 15.19
C ALA A 429 12.25 29.65 14.39
N ASP A 430 12.11 29.49 13.08
CA ASP A 430 11.33 30.42 12.24
C ASP A 430 9.84 30.36 12.58
N TYR A 431 9.33 29.15 12.92
CA TYR A 431 7.97 28.97 13.40
C TYR A 431 7.74 29.59 14.78
N LYS A 432 8.75 29.56 15.70
CA LYS A 432 8.68 30.22 17.00
C LYS A 432 8.76 31.74 16.88
N ALA A 433 9.57 32.27 15.96
CA ALA A 433 9.68 33.69 15.69
C ALA A 433 8.38 34.28 15.12
N ALA A 434 7.66 33.53 14.27
CA ALA A 434 6.39 33.96 13.71
C ALA A 434 5.21 33.92 14.72
N ARG A 435 5.32 33.19 15.85
CA ARG A 435 4.24 33.00 16.82
C ARG A 435 4.45 33.57 18.23
N GLY A 436 5.57 34.16 18.57
CA GLY A 436 5.77 34.92 19.80
C GLY A 436 5.41 34.21 21.12
N GLN A 437 5.49 32.86 21.25
CA GLN A 437 5.10 32.15 22.48
C GLN A 437 6.01 30.98 22.87
N THR A 438 6.17 30.86 24.19
CA THR A 438 6.98 29.88 24.95
C THR A 438 6.20 28.63 25.33
N THR A 439 6.83 27.48 25.15
CA THR A 439 6.77 26.16 25.83
C THR A 439 5.47 25.61 26.46
N ALA A 440 4.96 24.46 25.89
CA ALA A 440 4.50 23.20 26.57
C ALA A 440 3.75 22.25 25.60
N PRO A 441 3.40 20.99 25.90
CA PRO A 441 3.82 19.78 25.22
C PRO A 441 3.15 19.52 23.85
N ALA A 442 3.96 19.21 22.84
CA ALA A 442 3.87 19.77 21.49
C ALA A 442 3.26 18.88 20.38
N ALA A 443 2.89 17.63 20.59
CA ALA A 443 2.51 16.77 19.45
C ALA A 443 1.03 16.84 19.04
N ALA A 444 0.10 16.82 20.00
CA ALA A 444 -1.34 16.82 19.69
C ALA A 444 -1.87 18.22 19.29
N SER A 445 -1.36 19.29 19.91
CA SER A 445 -1.78 20.68 19.61
C SER A 445 -1.24 21.19 18.26
N GLN A 446 -0.12 20.66 17.78
CA GLN A 446 0.44 21.02 16.48
C GLN A 446 -0.40 20.52 15.30
N GLN A 447 -0.97 19.33 15.40
CA GLN A 447 -1.78 18.73 14.33
C GLN A 447 -3.15 19.41 14.20
N VAL A 448 -3.79 19.79 15.30
CA VAL A 448 -5.06 20.53 15.27
C VAL A 448 -4.86 21.92 14.67
N GLY A 449 -3.76 22.61 14.98
CA GLY A 449 -3.41 23.89 14.36
C GLY A 449 -3.11 23.79 12.87
N GLN A 450 -2.50 22.68 12.41
CA GLN A 450 -2.22 22.40 11.00
C GLN A 450 -3.51 22.18 10.21
N ALA A 451 -4.42 21.35 10.71
CA ALA A 451 -5.69 21.07 10.05
C ALA A 451 -6.58 22.33 9.93
N ALA A 452 -6.64 23.15 10.98
CA ALA A 452 -7.36 24.43 10.97
C ALA A 452 -6.75 25.41 9.95
N GLY A 453 -5.42 25.50 9.90
CA GLY A 453 -4.72 26.31 8.92
C GLY A 453 -4.97 25.84 7.47
N PHE A 454 -4.96 24.52 7.23
CA PHE A 454 -5.31 23.98 5.91
C PHE A 454 -6.76 24.28 5.53
N LEU A 455 -7.70 24.18 6.46
CA LEU A 455 -9.11 24.51 6.22
C LEU A 455 -9.26 25.97 5.75
N GLN A 456 -8.58 26.87 6.41
CA GLN A 456 -8.59 28.28 6.03
C GLN A 456 -7.89 28.52 4.67
N ALA A 457 -6.73 27.90 4.43
CA ALA A 457 -5.99 28.00 3.18
C ALA A 457 -6.72 27.43 1.98
N LEU A 458 -7.65 26.51 2.19
CA LEU A 458 -8.51 25.90 1.19
C LEU A 458 -9.76 26.75 0.85
N GLY A 459 -9.98 27.89 1.52
CA GLY A 459 -11.14 28.75 1.34
C GLY A 459 -12.32 28.39 2.26
N GLY A 460 -12.06 27.63 3.34
CA GLY A 460 -13.08 27.22 4.32
C GLY A 460 -13.86 25.97 3.93
N ALA A 461 -14.73 25.52 4.85
CA ALA A 461 -15.50 24.28 4.70
C ALA A 461 -16.45 24.31 3.47
N ALA A 462 -17.02 25.45 3.15
CA ALA A 462 -17.95 25.62 2.03
C ALA A 462 -17.27 25.42 0.66
N ASN A 463 -15.95 25.62 0.56
CA ASN A 463 -15.20 25.43 -0.68
C ASN A 463 -14.74 23.99 -0.89
N ILE A 464 -14.93 23.08 0.07
CA ILE A 464 -14.48 21.71 0.00
C ILE A 464 -15.63 20.79 -0.41
N GLU A 465 -15.57 20.21 -1.61
CA GLU A 465 -16.53 19.23 -2.11
C GLU A 465 -16.27 17.83 -1.53
N SER A 466 -15.00 17.42 -1.47
CA SER A 466 -14.62 16.14 -0.89
C SER A 466 -13.18 16.14 -0.41
N ILE A 467 -12.90 15.40 0.70
CA ILE A 467 -11.55 15.15 1.22
C ILE A 467 -11.29 13.66 1.22
N ASN A 468 -10.11 13.29 0.72
CA ASN A 468 -9.55 11.95 0.80
C ASN A 468 -8.05 12.05 1.06
N ASN A 469 -7.41 10.94 1.40
CA ASN A 469 -5.96 10.87 1.48
C ASN A 469 -5.42 9.61 0.80
N CYS A 470 -4.16 9.64 0.43
CA CYS A 470 -3.34 8.46 0.20
C CYS A 470 -2.28 8.37 1.31
N ALA A 471 -1.25 7.56 1.13
CA ALA A 471 -0.22 7.33 2.14
C ALA A 471 0.41 8.60 2.74
N THR A 472 0.58 9.64 1.93
CA THR A 472 1.34 10.84 2.30
C THR A 472 0.66 12.16 1.91
N ARG A 473 -0.52 12.14 1.26
CA ARG A 473 -1.18 13.33 0.71
C ARG A 473 -2.66 13.39 1.06
N LEU A 474 -3.11 14.59 1.40
CA LEU A 474 -4.51 14.96 1.29
C LEU A 474 -4.87 15.13 -0.19
N ARG A 475 -6.03 14.65 -0.59
CA ARG A 475 -6.62 14.84 -1.91
C ARG A 475 -7.97 15.49 -1.73
N ILE A 476 -8.11 16.71 -2.17
CA ILE A 476 -9.26 17.55 -1.90
C ILE A 476 -9.84 17.99 -3.25
N ALA A 477 -11.14 17.78 -3.44
CA ALA A 477 -11.89 18.40 -4.51
C ALA A 477 -12.52 19.68 -3.98
N LEU A 478 -12.39 20.77 -4.74
CA LEU A 478 -12.85 22.10 -4.37
C LEU A 478 -13.99 22.53 -5.29
N VAL A 479 -14.86 23.36 -4.75
CA VAL A 479 -15.90 24.05 -5.54
C VAL A 479 -15.25 25.09 -6.46
N ASP A 480 -14.34 25.89 -5.90
CA ASP A 480 -13.65 26.95 -6.60
C ASP A 480 -12.16 27.01 -6.18
N MET A 481 -11.26 26.74 -7.14
CA MET A 481 -9.82 26.80 -6.91
C MET A 481 -9.30 28.21 -6.63
N ALA A 482 -9.98 29.26 -7.10
CA ALA A 482 -9.54 30.65 -6.91
C ALA A 482 -9.62 31.10 -5.44
N GLN A 483 -10.42 30.42 -4.61
CA GLN A 483 -10.53 30.71 -3.18
C GLN A 483 -9.37 30.13 -2.36
N THR A 484 -8.48 29.34 -2.96
CA THR A 484 -7.34 28.77 -2.25
C THR A 484 -6.17 29.74 -2.19
N GLN A 485 -5.50 29.74 -1.05
CA GLN A 485 -4.26 30.52 -0.87
C GLN A 485 -3.10 29.92 -1.67
N SER A 486 -1.98 30.63 -1.73
CA SER A 486 -0.80 30.20 -2.48
C SER A 486 -0.14 28.96 -1.88
N ASP A 487 0.70 28.27 -2.68
CA ASP A 487 1.40 27.05 -2.24
C ASP A 487 2.36 27.31 -1.08
N GLU A 488 2.87 28.54 -0.96
CA GLU A 488 3.74 28.98 0.13
C GLU A 488 3.02 28.91 1.48
N VAL A 489 1.75 29.25 1.52
CA VAL A 489 0.93 29.18 2.74
C VAL A 489 0.76 27.74 3.20
N PHE A 490 0.47 26.81 2.30
CA PHE A 490 0.40 25.39 2.64
C PHE A 490 1.73 24.85 3.16
N LYS A 491 2.85 25.27 2.55
CA LYS A 491 4.19 24.89 3.02
C LYS A 491 4.48 25.49 4.41
N ALA A 492 4.09 26.74 4.65
CA ALA A 492 4.22 27.36 5.96
C ALA A 492 3.42 26.64 7.05
N LEU A 493 2.31 26.01 6.69
CA LEU A 493 1.49 25.17 7.55
C LEU A 493 2.03 23.73 7.70
N GLY A 494 3.20 23.42 7.11
CA GLY A 494 3.86 22.12 7.26
C GLY A 494 3.57 21.14 6.14
N ALA A 495 3.00 21.57 5.00
CA ALA A 495 2.94 20.73 3.82
C ALA A 495 4.31 20.66 3.14
N HIS A 496 4.70 19.45 2.72
CA HIS A 496 5.93 19.24 1.96
C HIS A 496 5.83 19.68 0.50
N GLY A 497 4.60 19.89 -0.01
CA GLY A 497 4.32 20.35 -1.35
C GLY A 497 2.84 20.36 -1.65
N VAL A 498 2.46 21.05 -2.74
CA VAL A 498 1.08 21.18 -3.23
C VAL A 498 1.06 20.88 -4.71
N VAL A 499 0.04 20.17 -5.18
CA VAL A 499 -0.19 19.89 -6.60
C VAL A 499 -1.64 20.26 -6.92
N ARG A 500 -1.83 21.17 -7.90
CA ARG A 500 -3.14 21.65 -8.34
C ARG A 500 -3.46 21.09 -9.72
N ARG A 501 -4.68 20.60 -9.91
CA ARG A 501 -5.14 20.10 -11.21
C ARG A 501 -6.64 20.28 -11.37
N GLY A 502 -7.07 21.21 -12.22
CA GLY A 502 -8.48 21.60 -12.31
C GLY A 502 -8.99 22.05 -10.94
N ASN A 503 -10.13 21.56 -10.51
CA ASN A 503 -10.67 21.83 -9.18
C ASN A 503 -10.14 20.90 -8.08
N GLY A 504 -9.07 20.13 -8.34
CA GLY A 504 -8.45 19.24 -7.36
C GLY A 504 -7.13 19.78 -6.84
N ILE A 505 -6.95 19.77 -5.51
CA ILE A 505 -5.68 20.10 -4.85
C ILE A 505 -5.17 18.89 -4.06
N GLN A 506 -3.88 18.61 -4.15
CA GLN A 506 -3.22 17.59 -3.36
C GLN A 506 -2.18 18.26 -2.46
N VAL A 507 -2.32 18.10 -1.15
CA VAL A 507 -1.40 18.64 -0.16
C VAL A 507 -0.56 17.49 0.41
N ILE A 508 0.75 17.53 0.22
CA ILE A 508 1.68 16.50 0.68
C ILE A 508 2.01 16.76 2.14
N VAL A 509 1.53 15.90 3.03
CA VAL A 509 1.64 16.08 4.49
C VAL A 509 2.62 15.08 5.12
N GLY A 510 2.80 13.91 4.51
CA GLY A 510 3.59 12.82 5.07
C GLY A 510 2.73 11.72 5.71
N LEU A 511 3.37 10.83 6.47
CA LEU A 511 2.72 9.61 6.99
C LEU A 511 1.59 9.86 8.00
N HIS A 512 1.49 11.06 8.58
CA HIS A 512 0.41 11.45 9.49
C HIS A 512 -0.82 12.05 8.77
N VAL A 513 -0.88 11.95 7.46
CA VAL A 513 -1.99 12.46 6.65
C VAL A 513 -3.37 11.94 7.05
N PRO A 514 -3.57 10.68 7.49
CA PRO A 514 -4.88 10.23 7.95
C PRO A 514 -5.40 11.04 9.15
N GLN A 515 -4.52 11.35 10.10
CA GLN A 515 -4.87 12.15 11.28
C GLN A 515 -5.25 13.59 10.90
N VAL A 516 -4.51 14.19 9.97
CA VAL A 516 -4.81 15.54 9.47
C VAL A 516 -6.14 15.56 8.70
N ARG A 517 -6.44 14.53 7.91
CA ARG A 517 -7.74 14.38 7.24
C ARG A 517 -8.89 14.30 8.24
N ASP A 518 -8.76 13.41 9.24
CA ASP A 518 -9.82 13.19 10.23
C ASP A 518 -10.09 14.47 11.04
N GLN A 519 -9.06 15.25 11.33
CA GLN A 519 -9.19 16.55 11.98
C GLN A 519 -9.85 17.59 11.09
N LEU A 520 -9.50 17.65 9.79
CA LEU A 520 -10.17 18.51 8.80
C LEU A 520 -11.66 18.18 8.70
N GLU A 521 -12.01 16.90 8.57
CA GLU A 521 -13.39 16.45 8.54
C GLU A 521 -14.17 16.79 9.82
N SER A 522 -13.50 16.72 10.99
CA SER A 522 -14.07 17.11 12.28
C SER A 522 -14.35 18.62 12.33
N LEU A 523 -13.40 19.44 11.90
CA LEU A 523 -13.54 20.90 11.87
C LEU A 523 -14.64 21.35 10.90
N MET A 524 -14.82 20.65 9.78
CA MET A 524 -15.91 20.94 8.82
C MET A 524 -17.30 20.63 9.37
N LYS A 525 -17.43 19.70 10.33
CA LYS A 525 -18.69 19.29 10.93
C LYS A 525 -19.11 20.13 12.15
N THR A 526 -18.16 20.85 12.74
CA THR A 526 -18.39 21.67 13.94
C THR A 526 -18.72 23.09 13.50
N PRO A 527 -19.93 23.63 13.74
CA PRO A 527 -20.20 25.05 13.51
C PRO A 527 -19.28 25.88 14.42
N LEU A 528 -18.60 26.87 13.86
CA LEU A 528 -17.76 27.80 14.62
C LEU A 528 -18.61 28.44 15.72
N THR A 529 -18.39 28.08 16.99
CA THR A 529 -18.94 28.81 18.14
C THR A 529 -18.22 30.13 18.29
N ASN A 530 -18.95 31.20 18.68
CA ASN A 530 -18.49 32.59 18.73
C ASN A 530 -17.19 32.85 19.54
N GLU A 531 -16.71 31.91 20.33
CA GLU A 531 -15.43 32.05 21.04
C GLU A 531 -14.19 31.91 20.14
N GLN A 532 -14.33 31.35 18.94
CA GLN A 532 -13.20 31.23 17.98
C GLN A 532 -13.09 32.44 17.05
N THR A 533 -14.12 33.27 16.97
CA THR A 533 -14.10 34.52 16.18
C THR A 533 -13.19 35.57 16.84
N THR A 534 -13.10 35.59 18.18
CA THR A 534 -12.21 36.48 18.92
C THR A 534 -10.72 36.17 18.76
N LEU A 535 -10.37 34.94 18.42
CA LEU A 535 -8.98 34.55 18.07
C LEU A 535 -8.61 34.96 16.64
N THR A 536 -9.58 35.13 15.77
CA THR A 536 -9.37 35.52 14.37
C THR A 536 -9.21 37.05 14.22
N GLU A 537 -9.88 37.84 15.05
CA GLU A 537 -9.73 39.31 15.11
C GLU A 537 -8.41 39.77 15.80
N ALA A 538 -7.79 38.91 16.58
CA ALA A 538 -6.49 39.20 17.20
C ALA A 538 -5.29 38.94 16.25
N ILE A 539 -5.53 38.45 15.03
CA ILE A 539 -4.50 38.09 14.02
C ILE A 539 -4.63 38.98 12.76
N SER A 540 -5.69 39.81 12.67
CA SER A 540 -5.79 40.87 11.65
C SER A 540 -5.15 42.15 12.18
#